data_6df1ec820cbea1aaa6e3d0d8844b0c82
#
_entry.id   6df1ec820cbea1aaa6e3d0d8844b0c82
#
_cell.length_a   1.000
_cell.length_b   1.000
_cell.length_c   1.000
_cell.angle_alpha   90.00
_cell.angle_beta   90.00
_cell.angle_gamma   90.00
#
_symmetry.space_group_name_H-M   'P 1'
#
loop_
_entity.id
_entity.type
_entity.pdbx_description
1 polymer ?
#
loop_
_entity_poly.entity_id
_entity_poly.type
_entity_poly.pdbx_seq_one_letter_code
_entity_poly.pdbx_strand_id
1 'polypeptide(L)'
;MYEDQGDTTDDIIVCEDLHKWFGSFHVLRGITTSVRRGEKVVILGPSGSGKSTFIRTINRLEEHQRGTIVVDGVELSNDVRNVDTIRREVGMVFQQFNLFPHLTVMQNITLAPQKVRKWPKARAEEIANELLERVGIPEQAGKFPGQLSGGQQQRVAIARALAMQPKIMLFDEPTSALDPEMINEVLDVMRELAHSGMTMLIVSHEIGFAREVADRIMMFDEGLVIEEGTAEEFFTNPKHERAQEFLSKILA
;
A
#
# COMPACT_ATOMS: atom_id res chain seq x y z
N MET A 1 35.87 -23.17 -6.86
CA MET A 1 35.82 -22.16 -5.78
C MET A 1 34.84 -21.13 -6.27
N TYR A 2 33.54 -21.38 -5.99
CA TYR A 2 32.49 -20.40 -6.28
C TYR A 2 32.41 -19.50 -5.06
N GLU A 3 32.77 -18.23 -5.25
CA GLU A 3 32.56 -17.20 -4.25
C GLU A 3 31.08 -17.02 -4.06
N ASP A 4 30.64 -17.36 -2.86
CA ASP A 4 29.31 -17.07 -2.32
C ASP A 4 29.21 -15.53 -2.20
N GLN A 5 28.66 -14.88 -3.22
CA GLN A 5 28.23 -13.48 -3.12
C GLN A 5 26.97 -13.47 -2.28
N GLY A 6 27.16 -13.44 -0.98
CA GLY A 6 26.13 -13.16 -0.01
C GLY A 6 25.61 -11.74 -0.19
N ASP A 7 24.75 -11.55 -1.17
CA ASP A 7 23.95 -10.36 -1.34
C ASP A 7 22.75 -10.44 -0.37
N THR A 8 23.00 -10.01 0.86
CA THR A 8 21.90 -9.72 1.79
C THR A 8 21.29 -8.39 1.39
N THR A 9 20.57 -8.37 0.28
CA THR A 9 19.69 -7.26 -0.05
C THR A 9 18.62 -7.21 1.02
N ASP A 10 18.49 -6.07 1.68
CA ASP A 10 17.43 -5.82 2.70
C ASP A 10 16.05 -5.62 2.01
N ASP A 11 15.88 -6.28 0.86
CA ASP A 11 14.68 -6.21 0.04
C ASP A 11 13.57 -7.05 0.67
N ILE A 12 12.49 -6.39 1.05
CA ILE A 12 11.32 -7.03 1.65
C ILE A 12 10.29 -7.45 0.59
N ILE A 13 10.31 -6.83 -0.60
CA ILE A 13 9.51 -7.23 -1.76
C ILE A 13 10.46 -7.33 -2.95
N VAL A 14 10.37 -8.43 -3.70
CA VAL A 14 11.07 -8.63 -4.97
C VAL A 14 10.07 -9.10 -6.01
N CYS A 15 10.00 -8.42 -7.15
CA CYS A 15 9.18 -8.78 -8.30
C CYS A 15 10.10 -8.97 -9.51
N GLU A 16 9.98 -10.11 -10.22
CA GLU A 16 10.77 -10.42 -11.40
C GLU A 16 9.87 -10.81 -12.58
N ASP A 17 10.01 -10.11 -13.70
CA ASP A 17 9.30 -10.36 -14.97
C ASP A 17 7.79 -10.57 -14.79
N LEU A 18 7.17 -9.71 -13.97
CA LEU A 18 5.78 -9.86 -13.55
C LEU A 18 4.81 -9.50 -14.67
N HIS A 19 3.97 -10.44 -15.06
CA HIS A 19 2.93 -10.24 -16.07
C HIS A 19 1.54 -10.56 -15.54
N LYS A 20 0.58 -9.71 -15.90
CA LYS A 20 -0.83 -9.89 -15.57
C LYS A 20 -1.70 -9.63 -16.78
N TRP A 21 -2.64 -10.55 -17.03
CA TRP A 21 -3.69 -10.40 -18.03
C TRP A 21 -5.09 -10.46 -17.40
N PHE A 22 -6.00 -9.70 -17.94
CA PHE A 22 -7.45 -9.87 -17.77
C PHE A 22 -8.03 -10.30 -19.11
N GLY A 23 -8.33 -11.60 -19.25
CA GLY A 23 -8.65 -12.18 -20.54
C GLY A 23 -7.49 -12.02 -21.54
N SER A 24 -7.72 -11.32 -22.64
CA SER A 24 -6.67 -10.98 -23.63
C SER A 24 -5.94 -9.67 -23.35
N PHE A 25 -6.39 -8.87 -22.40
CA PHE A 25 -5.81 -7.57 -22.11
C PHE A 25 -4.60 -7.71 -21.17
N HIS A 26 -3.41 -7.32 -21.66
CA HIS A 26 -2.14 -7.41 -20.96
C HIS A 26 -1.92 -6.14 -20.12
N VAL A 27 -2.16 -6.22 -18.81
CA VAL A 27 -2.15 -5.08 -17.89
C VAL A 27 -0.79 -4.81 -17.30
N LEU A 28 -0.05 -5.85 -16.87
CA LEU A 28 1.34 -5.73 -16.40
C LEU A 28 2.25 -6.47 -17.37
N ARG A 29 3.31 -5.80 -17.86
CA ARG A 29 4.07 -6.23 -19.02
C ARG A 29 5.56 -6.45 -18.70
N GLY A 30 5.86 -7.29 -17.68
CA GLY A 30 7.22 -7.62 -17.29
C GLY A 30 7.79 -6.63 -16.27
N ILE A 31 7.04 -6.40 -15.17
CA ILE A 31 7.51 -5.54 -14.08
C ILE A 31 8.59 -6.26 -13.29
N THR A 32 9.78 -5.65 -13.23
CA THR A 32 10.89 -6.09 -12.39
C THR A 32 11.29 -4.94 -11.48
N THR A 33 11.16 -5.15 -10.17
CA THR A 33 11.49 -4.14 -9.15
C THR A 33 11.65 -4.80 -7.79
N SER A 34 12.34 -4.12 -6.87
CA SER A 34 12.41 -4.52 -5.46
C SER A 34 12.06 -3.37 -4.54
N VAL A 35 11.72 -3.65 -3.29
CA VAL A 35 11.46 -2.65 -2.25
C VAL A 35 12.23 -3.03 -1.00
N ARG A 36 13.00 -2.10 -0.47
CA ARG A 36 13.79 -2.30 0.75
C ARG A 36 12.91 -2.17 2.00
N ARG A 37 13.34 -2.81 3.06
CA ARG A 37 12.70 -2.66 4.36
C ARG A 37 12.77 -1.20 4.83
N GLY A 38 11.62 -0.66 5.25
CA GLY A 38 11.48 0.73 5.67
C GLY A 38 11.40 1.75 4.51
N GLU A 39 11.50 1.31 3.25
CA GLU A 39 11.40 2.19 2.10
C GLU A 39 9.95 2.63 1.83
N LYS A 40 9.77 3.89 1.45
CA LYS A 40 8.50 4.47 1.00
C LYS A 40 8.56 4.67 -0.51
N VAL A 41 7.89 3.79 -1.25
CA VAL A 41 7.78 3.87 -2.72
C VAL A 41 6.42 4.45 -3.08
N VAL A 42 6.41 5.59 -3.78
CA VAL A 42 5.18 6.15 -4.32
C VAL A 42 5.07 5.84 -5.81
N ILE A 43 3.93 5.29 -6.19
CA ILE A 43 3.62 4.84 -7.55
C ILE A 43 2.73 5.88 -8.20
N LEU A 44 3.23 6.52 -9.26
CA LEU A 44 2.55 7.53 -10.05
C LEU A 44 2.23 7.03 -11.45
N GLY A 45 1.40 7.76 -12.18
CA GLY A 45 1.09 7.49 -13.58
C GLY A 45 -0.38 7.67 -13.93
N PRO A 46 -0.75 7.69 -15.21
CA PRO A 46 -2.11 7.90 -15.67
C PRO A 46 -3.06 6.79 -15.19
N SER A 47 -4.37 7.11 -15.17
CA SER A 47 -5.40 6.11 -14.87
C SER A 47 -5.34 4.96 -15.88
N GLY A 48 -5.52 3.73 -15.41
CA GLY A 48 -5.45 2.53 -16.26
C GLY A 48 -4.04 2.05 -16.59
N SER A 49 -2.96 2.68 -16.09
CA SER A 49 -1.58 2.25 -16.37
C SER A 49 -1.14 0.97 -15.66
N GLY A 50 -1.97 0.39 -14.78
CA GLY A 50 -1.69 -0.87 -14.07
C GLY A 50 -1.28 -0.74 -12.61
N LYS A 51 -1.19 0.48 -12.02
CA LYS A 51 -0.74 0.73 -10.63
C LYS A 51 -1.50 -0.08 -9.58
N SER A 52 -2.83 0.05 -9.55
CA SER A 52 -3.68 -0.69 -8.60
C SER A 52 -3.60 -2.19 -8.82
N THR A 53 -3.47 -2.64 -10.06
CA THR A 53 -3.28 -4.06 -10.38
C THR A 53 -1.95 -4.55 -9.82
N PHE A 54 -0.85 -3.80 -10.02
CA PHE A 54 0.47 -4.14 -9.50
C PHE A 54 0.46 -4.29 -7.98
N ILE A 55 -0.03 -3.27 -7.27
CA ILE A 55 -0.02 -3.31 -5.80
C ILE A 55 -0.87 -4.46 -5.23
N ARG A 56 -1.98 -4.81 -5.92
CA ARG A 56 -2.84 -5.93 -5.55
C ARG A 56 -2.25 -7.31 -5.88
N THR A 57 -1.24 -7.40 -6.74
CA THR A 57 -0.55 -8.67 -6.96
C THR A 57 0.35 -9.04 -5.79
N ILE A 58 0.90 -8.06 -5.05
CA ILE A 58 1.84 -8.27 -3.95
C ILE A 58 1.22 -9.09 -2.79
N ASN A 59 -0.08 -8.92 -2.53
CA ASN A 59 -0.82 -9.69 -1.52
C ASN A 59 -1.78 -10.72 -2.13
N ARG A 60 -1.65 -10.97 -3.45
CA ARG A 60 -2.47 -11.89 -4.23
C ARG A 60 -3.99 -11.62 -4.16
N LEU A 61 -4.39 -10.36 -4.06
CA LEU A 61 -5.77 -9.97 -4.37
C LEU A 61 -6.02 -10.06 -5.89
N GLU A 62 -4.95 -9.84 -6.68
CA GLU A 62 -4.91 -10.14 -8.10
C GLU A 62 -3.85 -11.22 -8.37
N GLU A 63 -4.21 -12.26 -9.11
CA GLU A 63 -3.25 -13.30 -9.51
C GLU A 63 -2.47 -12.84 -10.74
N HIS A 64 -1.14 -12.90 -10.68
CA HIS A 64 -0.28 -12.79 -11.85
C HIS A 64 -0.20 -14.14 -12.58
N GLN A 65 0.08 -14.12 -13.88
CA GLN A 65 0.17 -15.35 -14.66
C GLN A 65 1.61 -15.74 -15.03
N ARG A 66 2.56 -14.79 -14.95
CA ARG A 66 3.98 -15.04 -15.22
C ARG A 66 4.83 -14.14 -14.34
N GLY A 67 6.06 -14.57 -14.07
CA GLY A 67 7.01 -13.90 -13.18
C GLY A 67 6.93 -14.43 -11.76
N THR A 68 7.75 -13.86 -10.87
CA THR A 68 7.81 -14.23 -9.46
C THR A 68 7.61 -13.02 -8.56
N ILE A 69 7.02 -13.23 -7.41
CA ILE A 69 6.91 -12.24 -6.33
C ILE A 69 7.38 -12.92 -5.05
N VAL A 70 8.35 -12.32 -4.38
CA VAL A 70 8.81 -12.72 -3.05
C VAL A 70 8.49 -11.60 -2.07
N VAL A 71 7.83 -11.91 -0.95
CA VAL A 71 7.49 -10.96 0.10
C VAL A 71 8.00 -11.47 1.44
N ASP A 72 8.88 -10.71 2.08
CA ASP A 72 9.54 -11.05 3.35
C ASP A 72 10.14 -12.48 3.32
N GLY A 73 10.82 -12.82 2.22
CA GLY A 73 11.44 -14.12 1.98
C GLY A 73 10.48 -15.26 1.60
N VAL A 74 9.18 -14.99 1.47
CA VAL A 74 8.17 -15.98 1.09
C VAL A 74 7.73 -15.76 -0.35
N GLU A 75 7.94 -16.76 -1.22
CA GLU A 75 7.47 -16.71 -2.60
C GLU A 75 5.94 -16.82 -2.66
N LEU A 76 5.32 -15.92 -3.40
CA LEU A 76 3.89 -15.89 -3.65
C LEU A 76 3.50 -16.95 -4.69
N SER A 77 3.26 -18.16 -4.20
CA SER A 77 2.89 -19.32 -5.02
C SER A 77 1.39 -19.61 -4.96
N ASN A 78 0.97 -20.71 -5.61
CA ASN A 78 -0.40 -21.24 -5.51
C ASN A 78 -0.68 -21.97 -4.17
N ASP A 79 0.31 -22.11 -3.29
CA ASP A 79 0.08 -22.66 -1.95
C ASP A 79 -0.65 -21.62 -1.08
N VAL A 80 -1.86 -21.98 -0.65
CA VAL A 80 -2.70 -21.15 0.22
C VAL A 80 -1.97 -20.72 1.51
N ARG A 81 -1.09 -21.58 2.04
CA ARG A 81 -0.32 -21.29 3.26
C ARG A 81 0.64 -20.12 3.05
N ASN A 82 1.28 -20.03 1.88
CA ASN A 82 2.16 -18.93 1.54
C ASN A 82 1.36 -17.61 1.42
N VAL A 83 0.20 -17.67 0.76
CA VAL A 83 -0.71 -16.51 0.64
C VAL A 83 -1.17 -16.02 2.00
N ASP A 84 -1.58 -16.92 2.89
CA ASP A 84 -2.02 -16.55 4.24
C ASP A 84 -0.86 -15.96 5.07
N THR A 85 0.36 -16.50 4.92
CA THR A 85 1.56 -15.97 5.57
C THR A 85 1.83 -14.55 5.12
N ILE A 86 1.84 -14.31 3.81
CA ILE A 86 2.06 -12.97 3.24
C ILE A 86 0.97 -12.00 3.69
N ARG A 87 -0.31 -12.37 3.60
CA ARG A 87 -1.44 -11.51 4.00
C ARG A 87 -1.48 -11.14 5.48
N ARG A 88 -0.78 -11.88 6.33
CA ARG A 88 -0.61 -11.50 7.75
C ARG A 88 0.39 -10.37 7.93
N GLU A 89 1.41 -10.31 7.08
CA GLU A 89 2.51 -9.35 7.17
C GLU A 89 2.32 -8.15 6.24
N VAL A 90 1.28 -8.16 5.39
CA VAL A 90 0.95 -7.09 4.42
C VAL A 90 -0.41 -6.50 4.74
N GLY A 91 -0.44 -5.29 5.27
CA GLY A 91 -1.65 -4.50 5.42
C GLY A 91 -2.03 -3.81 4.11
N MET A 92 -3.33 -3.67 3.83
CA MET A 92 -3.80 -2.97 2.64
C MET A 92 -4.95 -2.02 2.96
N VAL A 93 -4.83 -0.81 2.41
CA VAL A 93 -5.83 0.25 2.47
C VAL A 93 -6.28 0.54 1.04
N PHE A 94 -7.60 0.53 0.83
CA PHE A 94 -8.22 0.69 -0.49
C PHE A 94 -8.77 2.10 -0.69
N GLN A 95 -9.02 2.47 -1.93
CA GLN A 95 -9.75 3.67 -2.33
C GLN A 95 -11.14 3.73 -1.68
N GLN A 96 -11.89 2.63 -1.74
CA GLN A 96 -13.12 2.45 -0.97
C GLN A 96 -12.76 1.85 0.38
N PHE A 97 -13.26 2.41 1.45
CA PHE A 97 -12.86 2.09 2.84
C PHE A 97 -13.02 0.60 3.18
N ASN A 98 -13.96 -0.10 2.52
CA ASN A 98 -14.24 -1.53 2.69
C ASN A 98 -14.46 -1.95 4.15
N LEU A 99 -15.06 -1.07 4.95
CA LEU A 99 -15.45 -1.41 6.31
C LEU A 99 -16.68 -2.31 6.31
N PHE A 100 -16.75 -3.20 7.30
CA PHE A 100 -17.95 -4.01 7.53
C PHE A 100 -19.07 -3.14 8.12
N PRO A 101 -20.15 -2.85 7.36
CA PRO A 101 -21.16 -1.85 7.77
C PRO A 101 -21.98 -2.28 8.98
N HIS A 102 -22.05 -3.58 9.26
CA HIS A 102 -22.79 -4.19 10.38
C HIS A 102 -21.94 -4.33 11.66
N LEU A 103 -20.66 -3.96 11.61
CA LEU A 103 -19.73 -3.97 12.75
C LEU A 103 -19.43 -2.53 13.17
N THR A 104 -19.25 -2.32 14.48
CA THR A 104 -18.73 -1.04 14.99
C THR A 104 -17.29 -0.81 14.53
N VAL A 105 -16.79 0.41 14.71
CA VAL A 105 -15.37 0.76 14.47
C VAL A 105 -14.45 -0.18 15.24
N MET A 106 -14.65 -0.33 16.55
CA MET A 106 -13.89 -1.24 17.40
C MET A 106 -13.91 -2.67 16.86
N GLN A 107 -15.08 -3.17 16.45
CA GLN A 107 -15.22 -4.51 15.90
C GLN A 107 -14.54 -4.66 14.53
N ASN A 108 -14.57 -3.64 13.66
CA ASN A 108 -13.85 -3.63 12.39
C ASN A 108 -12.34 -3.78 12.60
N ILE A 109 -11.78 -3.08 13.59
CA ILE A 109 -10.35 -3.10 13.87
C ILE A 109 -9.93 -4.43 14.53
N THR A 110 -10.71 -4.94 15.47
CA THR A 110 -10.35 -6.11 16.30
C THR A 110 -10.63 -7.45 15.65
N LEU A 111 -11.43 -7.51 14.58
CA LEU A 111 -11.86 -8.76 13.96
C LEU A 111 -10.68 -9.62 13.46
N ALA A 112 -9.78 -9.04 12.66
CA ALA A 112 -8.64 -9.74 12.08
C ALA A 112 -7.62 -10.18 13.15
N PRO A 113 -7.19 -9.34 14.10
CA PRO A 113 -6.35 -9.76 15.22
C PRO A 113 -6.90 -10.97 15.99
N GLN A 114 -8.20 -10.97 16.30
CA GLN A 114 -8.83 -12.08 17.01
C GLN A 114 -8.95 -13.36 16.16
N LYS A 115 -9.35 -13.22 14.88
CA LYS A 115 -9.62 -14.40 14.01
C LYS A 115 -8.36 -14.99 13.40
N VAL A 116 -7.42 -14.15 12.98
CA VAL A 116 -6.21 -14.56 12.22
C VAL A 116 -5.02 -14.73 13.16
N ARG A 117 -4.69 -13.73 13.99
CA ARG A 117 -3.58 -13.79 14.97
C ARG A 117 -3.97 -14.59 16.22
N LYS A 118 -5.26 -14.92 16.40
CA LYS A 118 -5.78 -15.64 17.58
C LYS A 118 -5.53 -14.89 18.90
N TRP A 119 -5.41 -13.57 18.85
CA TRP A 119 -5.20 -12.78 20.06
C TRP A 119 -6.45 -12.75 20.96
N PRO A 120 -6.28 -12.73 22.28
CA PRO A 120 -7.36 -12.52 23.23
C PRO A 120 -8.08 -11.20 22.94
N LYS A 121 -9.39 -11.14 23.19
CA LYS A 121 -10.22 -9.96 22.96
C LYS A 121 -9.64 -8.71 23.62
N ALA A 122 -9.21 -8.82 24.89
CA ALA A 122 -8.65 -7.69 25.64
C ALA A 122 -7.41 -7.09 24.95
N ARG A 123 -6.48 -7.93 24.47
CA ARG A 123 -5.30 -7.46 23.72
C ARG A 123 -5.68 -6.79 22.41
N ALA A 124 -6.63 -7.35 21.67
CA ALA A 124 -7.08 -6.77 20.40
C ALA A 124 -7.76 -5.42 20.61
N GLU A 125 -8.55 -5.26 21.70
CA GLU A 125 -9.21 -4.00 22.05
C GLU A 125 -8.19 -2.95 22.55
N GLU A 126 -7.17 -3.34 23.31
CA GLU A 126 -6.08 -2.46 23.75
C GLU A 126 -5.36 -1.85 22.52
N ILE A 127 -4.89 -2.71 21.60
CA ILE A 127 -4.25 -2.25 20.36
C ILE A 127 -5.18 -1.39 19.51
N ALA A 128 -6.48 -1.74 19.42
CA ALA A 128 -7.44 -0.96 18.68
C ALA A 128 -7.63 0.45 19.27
N ASN A 129 -7.65 0.59 20.59
CA ASN A 129 -7.72 1.89 21.26
C ASN A 129 -6.47 2.73 20.97
N GLU A 130 -5.27 2.16 21.11
CA GLU A 130 -4.01 2.84 20.77
C GLU A 130 -4.01 3.32 19.30
N LEU A 131 -4.50 2.50 18.37
CA LEU A 131 -4.57 2.87 16.96
C LEU A 131 -5.62 3.93 16.69
N LEU A 132 -6.77 3.91 17.37
CA LEU A 132 -7.79 4.96 17.25
C LEU A 132 -7.27 6.31 17.77
N GLU A 133 -6.51 6.32 18.87
CA GLU A 133 -5.81 7.51 19.34
C GLU A 133 -4.80 8.00 18.29
N ARG A 134 -3.99 7.09 17.76
CA ARG A 134 -2.97 7.39 16.74
C ARG A 134 -3.56 7.98 15.45
N VAL A 135 -4.73 7.50 15.01
CA VAL A 135 -5.42 8.07 13.84
C VAL A 135 -6.38 9.22 14.21
N GLY A 136 -6.40 9.68 15.46
CA GLY A 136 -7.12 10.86 15.94
C GLY A 136 -8.64 10.75 15.94
N ILE A 137 -9.19 9.55 16.23
CA ILE A 137 -10.65 9.31 16.28
C ILE A 137 -11.06 8.35 17.41
N PRO A 138 -10.54 8.45 18.65
CA PRO A 138 -10.85 7.50 19.72
C PRO A 138 -12.34 7.48 20.09
N GLU A 139 -13.02 8.62 20.00
CA GLU A 139 -14.44 8.77 20.33
C GLU A 139 -15.37 8.05 19.34
N GLN A 140 -14.85 7.59 18.20
CA GLN A 140 -15.64 6.88 17.19
C GLN A 140 -15.75 5.37 17.43
N ALA A 141 -15.05 4.81 18.42
CA ALA A 141 -14.92 3.36 18.65
C ALA A 141 -16.26 2.59 18.67
N GLY A 142 -17.30 3.16 19.24
CA GLY A 142 -18.63 2.54 19.36
C GLY A 142 -19.56 2.78 18.17
N LYS A 143 -19.20 3.63 17.21
CA LYS A 143 -20.04 3.96 16.05
C LYS A 143 -19.93 2.92 14.94
N PHE A 144 -20.93 2.94 14.05
CA PHE A 144 -20.91 2.16 12.81
C PHE A 144 -20.38 2.99 11.63
N PRO A 145 -19.81 2.37 10.59
CA PRO A 145 -19.23 3.08 9.44
C PRO A 145 -20.15 4.15 8.83
N GLY A 146 -21.45 3.87 8.69
CA GLY A 146 -22.42 4.82 8.14
C GLY A 146 -22.66 6.10 8.98
N GLN A 147 -22.10 6.17 10.19
CA GLN A 147 -22.16 7.34 11.07
C GLN A 147 -20.89 8.21 11.00
N LEU A 148 -19.94 7.83 10.16
CA LEU A 148 -18.63 8.47 10.01
C LEU A 148 -18.52 9.26 8.69
N SER A 149 -17.74 10.34 8.70
CA SER A 149 -17.31 11.00 7.47
C SER A 149 -16.39 10.08 6.64
N GLY A 150 -16.19 10.38 5.35
CA GLY A 150 -15.28 9.62 4.50
C GLY A 150 -13.85 9.56 5.05
N GLY A 151 -13.31 10.70 5.51
CA GLY A 151 -11.99 10.76 6.13
C GLY A 151 -11.89 9.94 7.41
N GLN A 152 -12.93 9.94 8.26
CA GLN A 152 -12.98 9.08 9.44
C GLN A 152 -13.03 7.61 9.07
N GLN A 153 -13.84 7.22 8.05
CA GLN A 153 -13.88 5.84 7.57
C GLN A 153 -12.52 5.38 7.05
N GLN A 154 -11.81 6.23 6.33
CA GLN A 154 -10.47 5.91 5.82
C GLN A 154 -9.46 5.75 6.96
N ARG A 155 -9.50 6.62 7.97
CA ARG A 155 -8.65 6.47 9.16
C ARG A 155 -8.95 5.18 9.93
N VAL A 156 -10.21 4.77 10.02
CA VAL A 156 -10.58 3.44 10.54
C VAL A 156 -10.00 2.31 9.67
N ALA A 157 -10.03 2.43 8.34
CA ALA A 157 -9.46 1.44 7.44
C ALA A 157 -7.94 1.31 7.63
N ILE A 158 -7.24 2.43 7.84
CA ILE A 158 -5.81 2.45 8.18
C ILE A 158 -5.58 1.76 9.54
N ALA A 159 -6.31 2.14 10.58
CA ALA A 159 -6.21 1.52 11.90
C ALA A 159 -6.48 0.01 11.86
N ARG A 160 -7.49 -0.42 11.09
CA ARG A 160 -7.79 -1.85 10.87
C ARG A 160 -6.63 -2.59 10.22
N ALA A 161 -5.97 -2.02 9.22
CA ALA A 161 -4.81 -2.63 8.58
C ALA A 161 -3.63 -2.72 9.55
N LEU A 162 -3.35 -1.66 10.31
CA LEU A 162 -2.28 -1.60 11.31
C LEU A 162 -2.50 -2.54 12.49
N ALA A 163 -3.75 -2.87 12.84
CA ALA A 163 -4.08 -3.75 13.95
C ALA A 163 -3.50 -5.16 13.80
N MET A 164 -3.20 -5.57 12.58
CA MET A 164 -2.49 -6.82 12.29
C MET A 164 -0.99 -6.73 12.54
N GLN A 165 -0.44 -5.55 12.88
CA GLN A 165 0.98 -5.28 13.03
C GLN A 165 1.79 -5.77 11.81
N PRO A 166 1.44 -5.29 10.61
CA PRO A 166 2.08 -5.73 9.37
C PRO A 166 3.49 -5.15 9.25
N LYS A 167 4.34 -5.81 8.46
CA LYS A 167 5.67 -5.31 8.08
C LYS A 167 5.62 -4.36 6.89
N ILE A 168 4.58 -4.46 6.07
CA ILE A 168 4.39 -3.70 4.84
C ILE A 168 2.97 -3.14 4.81
N MET A 169 2.84 -1.87 4.42
CA MET A 169 1.55 -1.23 4.17
C MET A 169 1.41 -0.88 2.68
N LEU A 170 0.35 -1.37 2.08
CA LEU A 170 -0.04 -1.05 0.71
C LEU A 170 -1.22 -0.07 0.73
N PHE A 171 -1.09 1.04 -0.01
CA PHE A 171 -2.13 2.05 -0.15
C PHE A 171 -2.54 2.18 -1.62
N ASP A 172 -3.78 1.87 -1.93
CA ASP A 172 -4.35 1.93 -3.28
C ASP A 172 -5.28 3.14 -3.39
N GLU A 173 -4.72 4.29 -3.79
CA GLU A 173 -5.42 5.57 -3.94
C GLU A 173 -6.27 5.97 -2.69
N PRO A 174 -5.68 6.05 -1.49
CA PRO A 174 -6.43 6.15 -0.24
C PRO A 174 -7.22 7.45 -0.07
N THR A 175 -6.97 8.48 -0.89
CA THR A 175 -7.63 9.80 -0.81
C THR A 175 -8.63 10.05 -1.93
N SER A 176 -8.64 9.24 -2.99
CA SER A 176 -9.40 9.54 -4.23
C SER A 176 -10.93 9.49 -4.08
N ALA A 177 -11.44 8.87 -2.99
CA ALA A 177 -12.87 8.84 -2.67
C ALA A 177 -13.29 9.88 -1.60
N LEU A 178 -12.39 10.81 -1.26
CA LEU A 178 -12.59 11.80 -0.20
C LEU A 178 -12.87 13.19 -0.77
N ASP A 179 -13.67 13.95 -0.02
CA ASP A 179 -13.79 15.38 -0.25
C ASP A 179 -12.46 16.10 0.07
N PRO A 180 -12.10 17.19 -0.65
CA PRO A 180 -10.81 17.88 -0.48
C PRO A 180 -10.50 18.28 0.96
N GLU A 181 -11.52 18.65 1.75
CA GLU A 181 -11.36 19.05 3.15
C GLU A 181 -10.88 17.90 4.06
N MET A 182 -11.13 16.62 3.65
CA MET A 182 -10.81 15.43 4.44
C MET A 182 -9.47 14.79 4.04
N ILE A 183 -8.91 15.17 2.90
CA ILE A 183 -7.68 14.57 2.35
C ILE A 183 -6.51 14.73 3.32
N ASN A 184 -6.32 15.95 3.86
CA ASN A 184 -5.19 16.26 4.72
C ASN A 184 -5.17 15.41 6.00
N GLU A 185 -6.33 15.15 6.62
CA GLU A 185 -6.42 14.31 7.82
C GLU A 185 -5.90 12.88 7.59
N VAL A 186 -6.14 12.34 6.40
CA VAL A 186 -5.65 11.00 6.02
C VAL A 186 -4.17 11.04 5.66
N LEU A 187 -3.73 12.08 4.94
CA LEU A 187 -2.32 12.25 4.59
C LEU A 187 -1.45 12.48 5.83
N ASP A 188 -1.95 13.16 6.87
CA ASP A 188 -1.21 13.37 8.13
C ASP A 188 -0.93 12.03 8.82
N VAL A 189 -1.92 11.14 8.89
CA VAL A 189 -1.71 9.77 9.40
C VAL A 189 -0.68 9.02 8.56
N MET A 190 -0.74 9.13 7.23
CA MET A 190 0.22 8.46 6.36
C MET A 190 1.65 9.03 6.48
N ARG A 191 1.80 10.36 6.71
CA ARG A 191 3.10 10.99 7.03
C ARG A 191 3.70 10.43 8.31
N GLU A 192 2.89 10.33 9.35
CA GLU A 192 3.33 9.74 10.63
C GLU A 192 3.81 8.30 10.45
N LEU A 193 3.08 7.49 9.68
CA LEU A 193 3.50 6.12 9.35
C LEU A 193 4.83 6.09 8.58
N ALA A 194 5.00 6.97 7.59
CA ALA A 194 6.25 7.08 6.84
C ALA A 194 7.44 7.42 7.75
N HIS A 195 7.27 8.40 8.65
CA HIS A 195 8.30 8.79 9.61
C HIS A 195 8.60 7.71 10.65
N SER A 196 7.67 6.80 10.95
CA SER A 196 7.90 5.68 11.87
C SER A 196 8.77 4.55 11.29
N GLY A 197 9.21 4.66 10.04
CA GLY A 197 10.05 3.65 9.36
C GLY A 197 9.25 2.48 8.77
N MET A 198 7.93 2.63 8.62
CA MET A 198 7.08 1.62 7.98
C MET A 198 7.46 1.46 6.49
N THR A 199 7.57 0.21 6.03
CA THR A 199 7.67 -0.05 4.58
C THR A 199 6.32 0.24 3.92
N MET A 200 6.31 1.09 2.92
CA MET A 200 5.06 1.54 2.29
C MET A 200 5.16 1.53 0.76
N LEU A 201 4.15 0.96 0.10
CA LEU A 201 3.91 1.18 -1.32
C LEU A 201 2.59 1.93 -1.47
N ILE A 202 2.63 3.07 -2.15
CA ILE A 202 1.52 4.01 -2.17
C ILE A 202 1.19 4.39 -3.61
N VAL A 203 0.04 3.97 -4.10
CA VAL A 203 -0.55 4.54 -5.32
C VAL A 203 -1.27 5.83 -4.92
N SER A 204 -0.83 6.96 -5.47
CA SER A 204 -1.40 8.26 -5.10
C SER A 204 -1.39 9.23 -6.27
N HIS A 205 -2.29 10.22 -6.22
CA HIS A 205 -2.30 11.40 -7.08
C HIS A 205 -1.86 12.67 -6.33
N GLU A 206 -1.56 12.55 -5.03
CA GLU A 206 -1.17 13.67 -4.16
C GLU A 206 0.33 13.97 -4.30
N ILE A 207 0.68 14.83 -5.28
CA ILE A 207 2.09 15.13 -5.61
C ILE A 207 2.84 15.79 -4.45
N GLY A 208 2.19 16.70 -3.71
CA GLY A 208 2.79 17.34 -2.53
C GLY A 208 3.20 16.31 -1.48
N PHE A 209 2.31 15.36 -1.20
CA PHE A 209 2.59 14.25 -0.29
C PHE A 209 3.71 13.34 -0.82
N ALA A 210 3.66 12.98 -2.12
CA ALA A 210 4.68 12.15 -2.73
C ALA A 210 6.08 12.76 -2.62
N ARG A 211 6.21 14.08 -2.86
CA ARG A 211 7.49 14.82 -2.71
C ARG A 211 8.03 14.80 -1.28
N GLU A 212 7.14 14.84 -0.29
CA GLU A 212 7.50 14.92 1.12
C GLU A 212 7.95 13.59 1.70
N VAL A 213 7.25 12.49 1.34
CA VAL A 213 7.43 11.21 2.06
C VAL A 213 8.17 10.14 1.26
N ALA A 214 8.21 10.23 -0.08
CA ALA A 214 8.77 9.16 -0.89
C ALA A 214 10.31 9.16 -0.83
N ASP A 215 10.86 7.99 -0.53
CA ASP A 215 12.29 7.72 -0.79
C ASP A 215 12.50 7.51 -2.30
N ARG A 216 11.53 6.88 -2.96
CA ARG A 216 11.58 6.54 -4.39
C ARG A 216 10.20 6.71 -5.05
N ILE A 217 10.24 7.21 -6.28
CA ILE A 217 9.08 7.29 -7.17
C ILE A 217 9.21 6.22 -8.24
N MET A 218 8.10 5.57 -8.54
CA MET A 218 7.96 4.60 -9.63
C MET A 218 6.84 5.06 -10.55
N MET A 219 7.16 5.39 -11.80
CA MET A 219 6.15 5.84 -12.75
C MET A 219 5.70 4.72 -13.68
N PHE A 220 4.40 4.46 -13.65
CA PHE A 220 3.73 3.50 -14.51
C PHE A 220 3.13 4.18 -15.73
N ASP A 221 3.33 3.59 -16.92
CA ASP A 221 2.57 3.89 -18.12
C ASP A 221 2.39 2.61 -18.95
N GLU A 222 1.19 2.38 -19.49
CA GLU A 222 0.83 1.24 -20.34
C GLU A 222 1.28 -0.15 -19.83
N GLY A 223 1.25 -0.34 -18.51
CA GLY A 223 1.63 -1.62 -17.87
C GLY A 223 3.13 -1.83 -17.69
N LEU A 224 3.93 -0.80 -17.86
CA LEU A 224 5.37 -0.77 -17.66
C LEU A 224 5.76 0.23 -16.56
N VAL A 225 6.88 -0.01 -15.91
CA VAL A 225 7.60 1.02 -15.14
C VAL A 225 8.51 1.75 -16.13
N ILE A 226 8.15 2.98 -16.48
CA ILE A 226 8.86 3.77 -17.50
C ILE A 226 9.97 4.64 -16.92
N GLU A 227 9.86 4.99 -15.65
CA GLU A 227 10.89 5.73 -14.92
C GLU A 227 10.84 5.39 -13.44
N GLU A 228 12.01 5.31 -12.82
CA GLU A 228 12.20 5.04 -11.40
C GLU A 228 13.41 5.82 -10.90
N GLY A 229 13.30 6.45 -9.74
CA GLY A 229 14.38 7.23 -9.13
C GLY A 229 13.98 7.82 -7.79
N THR A 230 14.90 8.53 -7.14
CA THR A 230 14.60 9.26 -5.91
C THR A 230 13.50 10.31 -6.17
N ALA A 231 12.76 10.69 -5.12
CA ALA A 231 11.75 11.74 -5.27
C ALA A 231 12.37 13.04 -5.81
N GLU A 232 13.55 13.42 -5.33
CA GLU A 232 14.24 14.61 -5.79
C GLU A 232 14.54 14.55 -7.30
N GLU A 233 15.16 13.46 -7.77
CA GLU A 233 15.50 13.29 -9.19
C GLU A 233 14.24 13.31 -10.07
N PHE A 234 13.21 12.56 -9.69
CA PHE A 234 11.98 12.44 -10.47
C PHE A 234 11.25 13.78 -10.62
N PHE A 235 11.17 14.58 -9.54
CA PHE A 235 10.43 15.83 -9.58
C PHE A 235 11.22 17.04 -10.11
N THR A 236 12.57 16.96 -10.14
CA THR A 236 13.42 18.06 -10.62
C THR A 236 13.97 17.84 -12.02
N ASN A 237 14.25 16.58 -12.38
CA ASN A 237 14.89 16.22 -13.64
C ASN A 237 14.37 14.88 -14.18
N PRO A 238 13.05 14.76 -14.48
CA PRO A 238 12.48 13.55 -15.07
C PRO A 238 13.14 13.25 -16.41
N LYS A 239 13.54 11.99 -16.61
CA LYS A 239 14.31 11.57 -17.80
C LYS A 239 13.42 11.15 -18.95
N HIS A 240 12.32 10.46 -18.64
CA HIS A 240 11.41 9.93 -19.64
C HIS A 240 10.42 11.01 -20.12
N GLU A 241 10.22 11.15 -21.45
CA GLU A 241 9.33 12.16 -22.05
C GLU A 241 7.91 12.10 -21.45
N ARG A 242 7.35 10.89 -21.27
CA ARG A 242 6.03 10.70 -20.67
C ARG A 242 5.97 11.13 -19.21
N ALA A 243 7.08 11.02 -18.46
CA ALA A 243 7.14 11.53 -17.09
C ALA A 243 7.14 13.07 -17.07
N GLN A 244 7.87 13.70 -18.01
CA GLN A 244 7.86 15.15 -18.18
C GLN A 244 6.46 15.69 -18.54
N GLU A 245 5.78 15.03 -19.51
CA GLU A 245 4.40 15.36 -19.88
C GLU A 245 3.44 15.22 -18.69
N PHE A 246 3.56 14.12 -17.94
CA PHE A 246 2.71 13.85 -16.77
C PHE A 246 2.87 14.93 -15.72
N LEU A 247 4.11 15.24 -15.36
CA LEU A 247 4.41 16.28 -14.37
C LEU A 247 3.98 17.67 -14.84
N SER A 248 4.17 18.02 -16.10
CA SER A 248 3.76 19.32 -16.64
C SER A 248 2.25 19.54 -16.53
N LYS A 249 1.43 18.49 -16.67
CA LYS A 249 -0.04 18.58 -16.55
C LYS A 249 -0.55 18.69 -15.12
N ILE A 250 0.22 18.18 -14.14
CA ILE A 250 -0.21 18.17 -12.74
C ILE A 250 0.34 19.37 -11.97
N LEU A 251 1.48 19.93 -12.40
CA LEU A 251 2.12 21.08 -11.77
C LEU A 251 1.68 22.43 -12.40
N ALA A 252 0.92 22.41 -13.49
CA ALA A 252 0.31 23.59 -14.12
C ALA A 252 -0.96 24.02 -13.38
#